data_21bcd62d8e0f942d58ff8852bfed7dc9
#
_entry.id   21bcd62d8e0f942d58ff8852bfed7dc9
#
_cell.length_a   1.000
_cell.length_b   1.000
_cell.length_c   1.000
_cell.angle_alpha   90.00
_cell.angle_beta   90.00
_cell.angle_gamma   90.00
#
_symmetry.space_group_name_H-M   'P 1'
#
loop_
_entity.id
_entity.type
_entity.pdbx_description
1 polymer ?
#
loop_
_entity_poly.entity_id
_entity_poly.type
_entity_poly.pdbx_seq_one_letter_code
_entity_poly.pdbx_strand_id
1 'polypeptide(L)'
;MKFPSQWFYNGELEAAPEVRYRGILDWDTPIHWIDTSEMDFKEEFVGETFGRINKAEADLLLSELKIYINRIGGSRILEEKIDFGIISPYKAQVQYLRNKIKADASLKPYRSLFTVNTVDGFQGQERDVIFISLVRANEEGQIGFLNDLRRMNVAITRARMKLVILGEAETLKHHGFYRKLLEFIQNIGNQ
;
A
#
# COMPACT_ATOMS: atom_id res chain seq x y z
N MET A 1 -3.47 -6.63 12.01
CA MET A 1 -3.22 -5.62 13.07
C MET A 1 -2.06 -5.91 14.02
N LYS A 2 -1.40 -7.08 13.99
CA LYS A 2 -0.32 -7.42 14.95
C LYS A 2 0.85 -6.42 14.96
N PHE A 3 1.39 -6.03 13.80
CA PHE A 3 2.54 -5.11 13.75
C PHE A 3 2.21 -3.71 14.28
N PRO A 4 1.14 -3.02 13.83
CA PRO A 4 0.76 -1.74 14.43
C PRO A 4 0.53 -1.82 15.92
N SER A 5 -0.11 -2.88 16.42
CA SER A 5 -0.34 -3.10 17.84
C SER A 5 0.98 -3.17 18.62
N GLN A 6 1.94 -3.95 18.15
CA GLN A 6 3.24 -4.09 18.81
C GLN A 6 4.07 -2.80 18.76
N TRP A 7 4.06 -2.08 17.62
CA TRP A 7 4.92 -0.90 17.44
C TRP A 7 4.38 0.36 18.11
N PHE A 8 3.05 0.62 17.99
CA PHE A 8 2.45 1.88 18.42
C PHE A 8 1.67 1.77 19.73
N TYR A 9 1.25 0.56 20.13
CA TYR A 9 0.30 0.35 21.22
C TYR A 9 0.74 -0.74 22.20
N ASN A 10 2.04 -1.01 22.32
CA ASN A 10 2.62 -2.00 23.26
C ASN A 10 1.94 -3.38 23.24
N GLY A 11 1.34 -3.78 22.11
CA GLY A 11 0.61 -5.04 21.99
C GLY A 11 -0.84 -5.02 22.49
N GLU A 12 -1.33 -3.87 22.95
CA GLU A 12 -2.67 -3.76 23.57
C GLU A 12 -3.83 -3.73 22.56
N LEU A 13 -3.52 -3.50 21.26
CA LEU A 13 -4.55 -3.40 20.22
C LEU A 13 -4.82 -4.76 19.58
N GLU A 14 -6.03 -5.28 19.77
CA GLU A 14 -6.47 -6.52 19.15
C GLU A 14 -7.49 -6.28 18.04
N ALA A 15 -7.44 -7.13 17.00
CA ALA A 15 -8.49 -7.16 15.99
C ALA A 15 -9.78 -7.74 16.60
N ALA A 16 -10.93 -7.15 16.27
CA ALA A 16 -12.22 -7.71 16.66
C ALA A 16 -12.34 -9.17 16.17
N PRO A 17 -12.95 -10.07 16.96
CA PRO A 17 -13.04 -11.48 16.63
C PRO A 17 -13.60 -11.76 15.24
N GLU A 18 -14.57 -10.95 14.80
CA GLU A 18 -15.28 -11.11 13.52
C GLU A 18 -14.38 -10.83 12.30
N VAL A 19 -13.27 -10.11 12.48
CA VAL A 19 -12.35 -9.74 11.39
C VAL A 19 -11.01 -10.49 11.43
N ARG A 20 -10.77 -11.31 12.47
CA ARG A 20 -9.48 -12.02 12.66
C ARG A 20 -9.12 -12.97 11.52
N TYR A 21 -10.12 -13.52 10.84
CA TYR A 21 -9.96 -14.58 9.83
C TYR A 21 -10.54 -14.18 8.47
N ARG A 22 -10.84 -12.91 8.22
CA ARG A 22 -11.31 -12.46 6.93
C ARG A 22 -10.15 -12.39 5.94
N GLY A 23 -10.19 -13.28 4.94
CA GLY A 23 -9.33 -13.24 3.77
C GLY A 23 -10.19 -13.11 2.51
N ILE A 24 -9.65 -12.45 1.47
CA ILE A 24 -10.32 -12.38 0.16
C ILE A 24 -10.07 -13.65 -0.64
N LEU A 25 -8.86 -14.18 -0.56
CA LEU A 25 -8.43 -15.39 -1.24
C LEU A 25 -7.92 -16.39 -0.20
N ASP A 26 -8.23 -17.67 -0.43
CA ASP A 26 -7.65 -18.75 0.36
C ASP A 26 -6.12 -18.78 0.18
N TRP A 27 -5.41 -19.04 1.27
CA TRP A 27 -3.94 -19.12 1.30
C TRP A 27 -3.20 -17.81 0.93
N ASP A 28 -3.90 -16.67 0.92
CA ASP A 28 -3.28 -15.37 0.69
C ASP A 28 -2.81 -14.74 2.03
N THR A 29 -1.61 -14.21 2.04
CA THR A 29 -1.11 -13.50 3.22
C THR A 29 -1.84 -12.16 3.38
N PRO A 30 -2.23 -11.76 4.61
CA PRO A 30 -2.97 -10.52 4.82
C PRO A 30 -2.14 -9.26 4.51
N ILE A 31 -0.83 -9.39 4.53
CA ILE A 31 0.11 -8.31 4.20
C ILE A 31 1.20 -8.84 3.28
N HIS A 32 1.54 -8.05 2.27
CA HIS A 32 2.60 -8.36 1.32
C HIS A 32 3.43 -7.11 1.01
N TRP A 33 4.76 -7.28 0.92
CA TRP A 33 5.69 -6.24 0.48
C TRP A 33 6.26 -6.62 -0.88
N ILE A 34 6.12 -5.73 -1.84
CA ILE A 34 6.75 -5.83 -3.16
C ILE A 34 7.99 -4.94 -3.11
N ASP A 35 9.14 -5.59 -3.03
CA ASP A 35 10.43 -4.91 -2.99
C ASP A 35 10.86 -4.49 -4.40
N THR A 36 11.17 -3.20 -4.56
CA THR A 36 11.61 -2.62 -5.83
C THR A 36 13.12 -2.36 -5.88
N SER A 37 13.89 -2.82 -4.90
CA SER A 37 15.34 -2.54 -4.77
C SER A 37 16.17 -3.00 -5.97
N GLU A 38 15.80 -4.13 -6.60
CA GLU A 38 16.52 -4.67 -7.76
C GLU A 38 15.99 -4.13 -9.12
N MET A 39 15.00 -3.25 -9.09
CA MET A 39 14.29 -2.80 -10.31
C MET A 39 14.81 -1.49 -10.89
N ASP A 40 15.83 -0.87 -10.29
CA ASP A 40 16.38 0.47 -10.66
C ASP A 40 15.28 1.55 -10.84
N PHE A 41 14.24 1.49 -10.00
CA PHE A 41 13.18 2.48 -10.01
C PHE A 41 13.67 3.76 -9.31
N LYS A 42 13.49 4.90 -9.96
CA LYS A 42 14.00 6.19 -9.46
C LYS A 42 12.86 7.11 -9.06
N GLU A 43 13.02 7.75 -7.92
CA GLU A 43 12.17 8.86 -7.55
C GLU A 43 12.55 10.12 -8.31
N GLU A 44 11.57 10.90 -8.73
CA GLU A 44 11.76 12.18 -9.40
C GLU A 44 11.16 13.31 -8.57
N PHE A 45 11.77 14.49 -8.61
CA PHE A 45 11.16 15.70 -8.08
C PHE A 45 10.12 16.24 -9.05
N VAL A 46 8.98 16.69 -8.51
CA VAL A 46 7.91 17.31 -9.30
C VAL A 46 7.51 18.64 -8.66
N GLY A 47 7.59 19.71 -9.44
CA GLY A 47 7.22 21.06 -9.01
C GLY A 47 8.24 21.74 -8.10
N GLU A 48 7.90 22.97 -7.67
CA GLU A 48 8.77 23.81 -6.83
C GLU A 48 8.77 23.41 -5.34
N THR A 49 7.83 22.59 -4.91
CA THR A 49 7.65 22.18 -3.51
C THR A 49 7.82 20.67 -3.36
N PHE A 50 8.96 20.21 -2.96
CA PHE A 50 9.29 18.87 -2.44
C PHE A 50 8.37 17.68 -2.86
N GLY A 51 7.59 17.83 -3.92
CA GLY A 51 6.77 16.79 -4.52
C GLY A 51 7.68 15.69 -5.09
N ARG A 52 7.29 14.43 -4.87
CA ARG A 52 8.01 13.29 -5.41
C ARG A 52 7.06 12.37 -6.14
N ILE A 53 7.59 11.72 -7.17
CA ILE A 53 6.91 10.70 -7.95
C ILE A 53 7.90 9.60 -8.29
N ASN A 54 7.41 8.36 -8.30
CA ASN A 54 8.10 7.21 -8.87
C ASN A 54 7.13 6.54 -9.84
N LYS A 55 7.26 6.89 -11.11
CA LYS A 55 6.34 6.44 -12.17
C LYS A 55 6.42 4.93 -12.36
N ALA A 56 7.62 4.37 -12.30
CA ALA A 56 7.83 2.94 -12.46
C ALA A 56 7.18 2.14 -11.32
N GLU A 57 7.32 2.60 -10.07
CA GLU A 57 6.62 2.00 -8.92
C GLU A 57 5.09 2.10 -9.07
N ALA A 58 4.57 3.25 -9.56
CA ALA A 58 3.14 3.41 -9.82
C ALA A 58 2.63 2.45 -10.91
N ASP A 59 3.39 2.28 -11.99
CA ASP A 59 3.02 1.38 -13.09
C ASP A 59 3.08 -0.10 -12.63
N LEU A 60 4.06 -0.46 -11.80
CA LEU A 60 4.12 -1.77 -11.13
C LEU A 60 2.90 -1.98 -10.22
N LEU A 61 2.56 -0.98 -9.37
CA LEU A 61 1.38 -1.06 -8.51
C LEU A 61 0.12 -1.35 -9.32
N LEU A 62 -0.08 -0.69 -10.45
CA LEU A 62 -1.24 -0.91 -11.30
C LEU A 62 -1.24 -2.29 -11.95
N SER A 63 -0.07 -2.83 -12.30
CA SER A 63 0.07 -4.19 -12.77
C SER A 63 -0.34 -5.20 -11.70
N GLU A 64 0.17 -5.06 -10.49
CA GLU A 64 -0.15 -5.91 -9.35
C GLU A 64 -1.63 -5.81 -8.94
N LEU A 65 -2.20 -4.61 -8.98
CA LEU A 65 -3.63 -4.39 -8.76
C LEU A 65 -4.47 -5.18 -9.78
N LYS A 66 -4.12 -5.14 -11.07
CA LYS A 66 -4.83 -5.90 -12.12
C LYS A 66 -4.67 -7.41 -11.94
N ILE A 67 -3.47 -7.88 -11.58
CA ILE A 67 -3.23 -9.28 -11.26
C ILE A 67 -4.13 -9.71 -10.10
N TYR A 68 -4.20 -8.90 -9.05
CA TYR A 68 -5.02 -9.22 -7.86
C TYR A 68 -6.52 -9.21 -8.17
N ILE A 69 -7.00 -8.25 -8.97
CA ILE A 69 -8.38 -8.20 -9.48
C ILE A 69 -8.72 -9.49 -10.26
N ASN A 70 -7.82 -9.93 -11.15
CA ASN A 70 -8.01 -11.15 -11.91
C ASN A 70 -8.03 -12.41 -11.02
N ARG A 71 -7.20 -12.47 -9.98
CA ARG A 71 -7.19 -13.57 -9.00
C ARG A 71 -8.49 -13.67 -8.20
N ILE A 72 -9.07 -12.52 -7.79
CA ILE A 72 -10.37 -12.49 -7.10
C ILE A 72 -11.50 -12.89 -8.05
N GLY A 73 -11.42 -12.45 -9.29
CA GLY A 73 -12.47 -12.60 -10.30
C GLY A 73 -13.42 -11.39 -10.34
N GLY A 74 -13.62 -10.86 -11.56
CA GLY A 74 -14.38 -9.63 -11.76
C GLY A 74 -15.83 -9.71 -11.29
N SER A 75 -16.51 -10.84 -11.53
CA SER A 75 -17.90 -11.04 -11.09
C SER A 75 -18.00 -10.96 -9.56
N ARG A 76 -17.13 -11.67 -8.86
CA ARG A 76 -17.09 -11.65 -7.38
C ARG A 76 -16.86 -10.25 -6.82
N ILE A 77 -15.92 -9.48 -7.42
CA ILE A 77 -15.64 -8.10 -6.98
C ILE A 77 -16.90 -7.24 -7.07
N LEU A 78 -17.66 -7.35 -8.16
CA LEU A 78 -18.87 -6.55 -8.38
C LEU A 78 -20.04 -7.00 -7.48
N GLU A 79 -20.21 -8.30 -7.29
CA GLU A 79 -21.27 -8.89 -6.46
C GLU A 79 -21.05 -8.59 -4.97
N GLU A 80 -19.83 -8.82 -4.47
CA GLU A 80 -19.48 -8.58 -3.06
C GLU A 80 -19.10 -7.13 -2.77
N LYS A 81 -19.01 -6.28 -3.82
CA LYS A 81 -18.58 -4.86 -3.74
C LYS A 81 -17.24 -4.70 -3.04
N ILE A 82 -16.28 -5.58 -3.36
CA ILE A 82 -14.92 -5.51 -2.81
C ILE A 82 -14.29 -4.18 -3.22
N ASP A 83 -13.94 -3.35 -2.26
CA ASP A 83 -13.43 -2.01 -2.50
C ASP A 83 -11.91 -1.91 -2.31
N PHE A 84 -11.28 -1.03 -3.09
CA PHE A 84 -9.84 -0.87 -3.17
C PHE A 84 -9.43 0.54 -2.79
N GLY A 85 -8.44 0.65 -1.92
CA GLY A 85 -7.76 1.89 -1.61
C GLY A 85 -6.35 1.90 -2.16
N ILE A 86 -5.94 3.01 -2.76
CA ILE A 86 -4.59 3.22 -3.23
C ILE A 86 -4.06 4.46 -2.54
N ILE A 87 -3.01 4.31 -1.76
CA ILE A 87 -2.47 5.34 -0.88
C ILE A 87 -1.03 5.66 -1.29
N SER A 88 -0.70 6.94 -1.33
CA SER A 88 0.69 7.39 -1.36
C SER A 88 0.88 8.63 -0.48
N PRO A 89 2.04 8.82 0.18
CA PRO A 89 2.32 10.03 0.93
C PRO A 89 2.48 11.28 0.05
N TYR A 90 2.66 11.12 -1.27
CA TYR A 90 2.97 12.21 -2.19
C TYR A 90 1.81 12.50 -3.15
N LYS A 91 1.35 13.76 -3.18
CA LYS A 91 0.25 14.21 -4.05
C LYS A 91 0.52 13.97 -5.54
N ALA A 92 1.78 14.14 -5.99
CA ALA A 92 2.16 13.90 -7.39
C ALA A 92 1.94 12.43 -7.78
N GLN A 93 2.33 11.48 -6.92
CA GLN A 93 2.11 10.05 -7.12
C GLN A 93 0.61 9.71 -7.16
N VAL A 94 -0.16 10.27 -6.24
CA VAL A 94 -1.62 10.09 -6.21
C VAL A 94 -2.25 10.58 -7.52
N GLN A 95 -1.86 11.75 -8.01
CA GLN A 95 -2.40 12.30 -9.26
C GLN A 95 -2.04 11.44 -10.47
N TYR A 96 -0.81 10.95 -10.53
CA TYR A 96 -0.36 10.04 -11.59
C TYR A 96 -1.17 8.74 -11.59
N LEU A 97 -1.33 8.10 -10.42
CA LEU A 97 -2.13 6.89 -10.25
C LEU A 97 -3.59 7.11 -10.65
N ARG A 98 -4.21 8.23 -10.25
CA ARG A 98 -5.58 8.57 -10.65
C ARG A 98 -5.73 8.68 -12.17
N ASN A 99 -4.79 9.35 -12.83
CA ASN A 99 -4.82 9.52 -14.28
C ASN A 99 -4.68 8.18 -15.01
N LYS A 100 -3.77 7.33 -14.56
CA LYS A 100 -3.57 5.99 -15.11
C LYS A 100 -4.80 5.08 -14.94
N ILE A 101 -5.38 5.03 -13.75
CA ILE A 101 -6.63 4.26 -13.49
C ILE A 101 -7.79 4.77 -14.35
N LYS A 102 -7.89 6.10 -14.49
CA LYS A 102 -8.91 6.70 -15.35
C LYS A 102 -8.71 6.36 -16.83
N ALA A 103 -7.49 6.26 -17.30
CA ALA A 103 -7.16 5.94 -18.68
C ALA A 103 -7.27 4.44 -19.00
N ASP A 104 -7.11 3.57 -18.02
CA ASP A 104 -7.10 2.12 -18.21
C ASP A 104 -8.53 1.57 -18.44
N ALA A 105 -8.76 1.03 -19.64
CA ALA A 105 -10.07 0.48 -20.04
C ALA A 105 -10.43 -0.78 -19.23
N SER A 106 -9.44 -1.60 -18.84
CA SER A 106 -9.67 -2.83 -18.08
C SER A 106 -10.17 -2.57 -16.66
N LEU A 107 -9.83 -1.40 -16.10
CA LEU A 107 -10.28 -0.97 -14.77
C LEU A 107 -11.62 -0.23 -14.78
N LYS A 108 -12.16 0.08 -15.98
CA LYS A 108 -13.41 0.83 -16.12
C LYS A 108 -14.59 0.23 -15.33
N PRO A 109 -14.83 -1.09 -15.30
CA PRO A 109 -15.95 -1.68 -14.56
C PRO A 109 -15.87 -1.47 -13.04
N TYR A 110 -14.67 -1.29 -12.50
CA TYR A 110 -14.40 -1.25 -11.06
C TYR A 110 -14.15 0.17 -10.53
N ARG A 111 -14.24 1.23 -11.36
CA ARG A 111 -13.84 2.59 -10.97
C ARG A 111 -14.57 3.14 -9.75
N SER A 112 -15.84 2.78 -9.56
CA SER A 112 -16.60 3.18 -8.38
C SER A 112 -16.15 2.53 -7.09
N LEU A 113 -15.38 1.45 -7.19
CA LEU A 113 -14.83 0.71 -6.05
C LEU A 113 -13.41 1.17 -5.68
N PHE A 114 -12.81 2.08 -6.47
CA PHE A 114 -11.47 2.61 -6.19
C PHE A 114 -11.51 3.94 -5.47
N THR A 115 -10.68 4.07 -4.45
CA THR A 115 -10.34 5.34 -3.82
C THR A 115 -8.82 5.53 -3.89
N VAL A 116 -8.35 6.59 -4.54
CA VAL A 116 -6.93 6.94 -4.65
C VAL A 116 -6.68 8.25 -3.94
N ASN A 117 -5.90 8.25 -2.87
CA ASN A 117 -5.67 9.48 -2.11
C ASN A 117 -4.34 9.47 -1.35
N THR A 118 -3.98 10.62 -0.79
CA THR A 118 -2.90 10.71 0.19
C THR A 118 -3.31 10.04 1.50
N VAL A 119 -2.34 9.78 2.38
CA VAL A 119 -2.61 9.22 3.71
C VAL A 119 -3.64 10.04 4.49
N ASP A 120 -3.49 11.38 4.48
CA ASP A 120 -4.41 12.29 5.19
C ASP A 120 -5.83 12.22 4.59
N GLY A 121 -5.94 12.03 3.27
CA GLY A 121 -7.23 11.85 2.59
C GLY A 121 -7.92 10.50 2.85
N PHE A 122 -7.21 9.55 3.46
CA PHE A 122 -7.75 8.26 3.90
C PHE A 122 -8.10 8.24 5.40
N GLN A 123 -7.87 9.32 6.12
CA GLN A 123 -8.20 9.36 7.54
C GLN A 123 -9.68 9.08 7.77
N GLY A 124 -9.99 8.12 8.66
CA GLY A 124 -11.36 7.69 8.95
C GLY A 124 -12.00 6.78 7.89
N GLN A 125 -11.29 6.42 6.81
CA GLN A 125 -11.79 5.51 5.78
C GLN A 125 -11.05 4.17 5.85
N GLU A 126 -11.74 3.08 5.53
CA GLU A 126 -11.17 1.75 5.38
C GLU A 126 -11.60 1.14 4.05
N ARG A 127 -10.78 0.22 3.52
CA ARG A 127 -11.09 -0.54 2.30
C ARG A 127 -10.74 -2.01 2.52
N ASP A 128 -11.37 -2.88 1.74
CA ASP A 128 -11.09 -4.31 1.81
C ASP A 128 -9.64 -4.59 1.41
N VAL A 129 -9.18 -3.96 0.35
CA VAL A 129 -7.81 -4.07 -0.15
C VAL A 129 -7.15 -2.71 -0.18
N ILE A 130 -5.97 -2.60 0.40
CA ILE A 130 -5.13 -1.38 0.34
C ILE A 130 -3.83 -1.67 -0.40
N PHE A 131 -3.51 -0.83 -1.36
CA PHE A 131 -2.19 -0.73 -1.99
C PHE A 131 -1.52 0.56 -1.53
N ILE A 132 -0.27 0.48 -1.06
CA ILE A 132 0.53 1.65 -0.67
C ILE A 132 1.73 1.77 -1.59
N SER A 133 1.92 2.94 -2.21
CA SER A 133 3.12 3.32 -2.96
C SER A 133 3.96 4.25 -2.13
N LEU A 134 5.18 3.84 -1.73
CA LEU A 134 6.05 4.59 -0.83
C LEU A 134 6.93 5.60 -1.55
N VAL A 135 7.16 5.40 -2.85
CA VAL A 135 7.85 6.33 -3.77
C VAL A 135 9.35 6.45 -3.57
N ARG A 136 9.82 6.43 -2.31
CA ARG A 136 11.22 6.71 -1.97
C ARG A 136 12.15 5.61 -2.45
N ALA A 137 13.12 6.02 -3.28
CA ALA A 137 14.17 5.20 -3.86
C ALA A 137 15.43 6.06 -4.08
N ASN A 138 16.40 5.97 -3.15
CA ASN A 138 17.63 6.75 -3.20
C ASN A 138 18.76 6.09 -2.39
N GLU A 139 19.99 6.33 -2.80
CA GLU A 139 21.19 5.74 -2.19
C GLU A 139 21.49 6.28 -0.78
N GLU A 140 21.00 7.48 -0.46
CA GLU A 140 21.26 8.14 0.82
C GLU A 140 20.34 7.64 1.95
N GLY A 141 19.42 6.74 1.70
CA GLY A 141 18.47 6.23 2.69
C GLY A 141 17.52 7.31 3.23
N GLN A 142 17.29 8.37 2.45
CA GLN A 142 16.43 9.46 2.86
C GLN A 142 14.97 9.12 2.62
N ILE A 143 14.18 9.04 3.70
CA ILE A 143 12.78 8.64 3.65
C ILE A 143 11.78 9.81 3.59
N GLY A 144 12.21 11.05 3.86
CA GLY A 144 11.37 12.25 3.75
C GLY A 144 10.08 12.17 4.58
N PHE A 145 8.92 12.35 3.95
CA PHE A 145 7.61 12.31 4.62
C PHE A 145 7.26 10.95 5.27
N LEU A 146 7.95 9.89 4.87
CA LEU A 146 7.77 8.57 5.50
C LEU A 146 8.33 8.50 6.93
N ASN A 147 9.05 9.53 7.39
CA ASN A 147 9.49 9.68 8.77
C ASN A 147 8.33 10.00 9.75
N ASP A 148 7.20 10.50 9.24
CA ASP A 148 5.98 10.66 10.05
C ASP A 148 5.28 9.30 10.23
N LEU A 149 5.70 8.57 11.27
CA LEU A 149 5.20 7.23 11.57
C LEU A 149 3.72 7.22 11.94
N ARG A 150 3.15 8.35 12.40
CA ARG A 150 1.70 8.45 12.67
C ARG A 150 0.91 8.28 11.38
N ARG A 151 1.35 8.94 10.29
CA ARG A 151 0.76 8.77 8.97
C ARG A 151 0.92 7.35 8.46
N MET A 152 2.10 6.74 8.65
CA MET A 152 2.31 5.35 8.26
C MET A 152 1.40 4.39 9.02
N ASN A 153 1.21 4.60 10.33
CA ASN A 153 0.25 3.84 11.13
C ASN A 153 -1.18 3.97 10.55
N VAL A 154 -1.60 5.20 10.21
CA VAL A 154 -2.90 5.41 9.55
C VAL A 154 -2.97 4.60 8.26
N ALA A 155 -1.99 4.68 7.37
CA ALA A 155 -2.01 3.98 6.08
C ALA A 155 -2.14 2.47 6.22
N ILE A 156 -1.29 1.83 7.05
CA ILE A 156 -1.28 0.37 7.22
C ILE A 156 -2.51 -0.19 7.95
N THR A 157 -3.19 0.64 8.73
CA THR A 157 -4.42 0.25 9.43
C THR A 157 -5.69 0.45 8.61
N ARG A 158 -5.60 0.93 7.37
CA ARG A 158 -6.77 1.16 6.49
C ARG A 158 -7.26 -0.10 5.79
N ALA A 159 -6.48 -1.17 5.77
CA ALA A 159 -6.85 -2.43 5.14
C ALA A 159 -7.72 -3.29 6.07
N ARG A 160 -8.89 -3.70 5.60
CA ARG A 160 -9.75 -4.65 6.30
C ARG A 160 -9.29 -6.10 6.10
N MET A 161 -8.84 -6.46 4.88
CA MET A 161 -8.53 -7.84 4.51
C MET A 161 -7.14 -8.03 3.90
N LYS A 162 -6.72 -7.13 3.01
CA LYS A 162 -5.43 -7.24 2.31
C LYS A 162 -4.69 -5.91 2.26
N LEU A 163 -3.42 -5.94 2.63
CA LEU A 163 -2.48 -4.83 2.50
C LEU A 163 -1.32 -5.22 1.59
N VAL A 164 -1.09 -4.45 0.54
CA VAL A 164 0.06 -4.57 -0.35
C VAL A 164 0.87 -3.27 -0.29
N ILE A 165 2.15 -3.38 0.02
CA ILE A 165 3.07 -2.24 0.12
C ILE A 165 4.10 -2.38 -1.00
N LEU A 166 4.31 -1.33 -1.78
CA LEU A 166 5.39 -1.23 -2.76
C LEU A 166 6.41 -0.21 -2.29
N GLY A 167 7.68 -0.55 -2.38
CA GLY A 167 8.75 0.37 -2.04
C GLY A 167 10.12 -0.31 -2.03
N GLU A 168 11.14 0.51 -2.20
CA GLU A 168 12.54 0.09 -2.21
C GLU A 168 13.02 -0.20 -0.78
N ALA A 169 13.17 -1.49 -0.47
CA ALA A 169 13.58 -1.91 0.87
C ALA A 169 14.99 -1.39 1.23
N GLU A 170 15.91 -1.28 0.26
CA GLU A 170 17.26 -0.78 0.49
C GLU A 170 17.26 0.64 1.06
N THR A 171 16.48 1.57 0.48
CA THR A 171 16.30 2.92 1.02
C THR A 171 15.62 2.90 2.39
N LEU A 172 14.55 2.09 2.54
CA LEU A 172 13.65 2.19 3.69
C LEU A 172 14.18 1.50 4.94
N LYS A 173 14.97 0.42 4.81
CA LYS A 173 15.55 -0.33 5.95
C LYS A 173 16.53 0.49 6.80
N HIS A 174 17.04 1.60 6.29
CA HIS A 174 17.85 2.54 7.08
C HIS A 174 17.08 3.11 8.27
N HIS A 175 15.75 3.19 8.18
CA HIS A 175 14.89 3.59 9.28
C HIS A 175 14.37 2.37 10.06
N GLY A 176 14.55 2.39 11.40
CA GLY A 176 14.24 1.25 12.28
C GLY A 176 12.81 0.71 12.18
N PHE A 177 11.82 1.57 11.96
CA PHE A 177 10.43 1.16 11.76
C PHE A 177 10.26 0.27 10.51
N TYR A 178 10.76 0.72 9.36
CA TYR A 178 10.60 0.00 8.10
C TYR A 178 11.39 -1.31 8.09
N ARG A 179 12.57 -1.32 8.69
CA ARG A 179 13.34 -2.56 8.87
C ARG A 179 12.53 -3.60 9.65
N LYS A 180 11.95 -3.23 10.78
CA LYS A 180 11.10 -4.15 11.57
C LYS A 180 9.80 -4.53 10.88
N LEU A 181 9.21 -3.62 10.09
CA LEU A 181 8.04 -3.94 9.27
C LEU A 181 8.37 -5.00 8.21
N LEU A 182 9.50 -4.85 7.53
CA LEU A 182 10.00 -5.82 6.55
C LEU A 182 10.25 -7.19 7.19
N GLU A 183 10.97 -7.23 8.32
CA GLU A 183 11.22 -8.46 9.09
C GLU A 183 9.90 -9.14 9.50
N PHE A 184 8.93 -8.37 9.98
CA PHE A 184 7.61 -8.88 10.36
C PHE A 184 6.87 -9.52 9.16
N ILE A 185 6.88 -8.86 7.99
CA ILE A 185 6.22 -9.36 6.79
C ILE A 185 6.88 -10.65 6.29
N GLN A 186 8.21 -10.70 6.27
CA GLN A 186 8.96 -11.91 5.89
C GLN A 186 8.63 -13.10 6.78
N ASN A 187 8.50 -12.87 8.09
CA ASN A 187 8.15 -13.93 9.05
C ASN A 187 6.72 -14.47 8.87
N ILE A 188 5.77 -13.64 8.41
CA ILE A 188 4.40 -14.11 8.09
C ILE A 188 4.40 -14.97 6.82
N GLY A 189 5.19 -14.60 5.81
CA GLY A 189 5.26 -15.33 4.54
C GLY A 189 5.91 -16.71 4.65
N ASN A 190 6.62 -16.98 5.75
CA ASN A 190 7.31 -18.25 6.02
C ASN A 190 6.53 -19.19 6.95
N GLN A 191 5.33 -18.84 7.37
CA GLN A 191 4.40 -19.67 8.17
C GLN A 191 3.30 -20.27 7.29
#